data_04fcd2a321a10b16efb498ac6d1a0290
#
_entry.id   04fcd2a321a10b16efb498ac6d1a0290
#
_cell.length_a   1.000
_cell.length_b   1.000
_cell.length_c   1.000
_cell.angle_alpha   90.00
_cell.angle_beta   90.00
_cell.angle_gamma   90.00
#
_symmetry.space_group_name_H-M   'P 1'
#
loop_
_entity.id
_entity.type
_entity.pdbx_description
1 polymer ?
#
loop_
_entity_poly.entity_id
_entity_poly.type
_entity_poly.pdbx_seq_one_letter_code
_entity_poly.pdbx_strand_id
1 'polypeptide(L)'
;MNKHWIRLGMVALLLGSMQISQPMQAQEVAREAKLHTYVMENPYDVPEIKAPKGKKVKNVVLMIGDGMSLMHVYSAWTANRGKLYLDNSQAVGLSKTYCADKLITDSGAGGTAIATGQKTKYHYVGVDPQGNELPSLITLSKQKGMSAGIAVTCRLWDATPADFCCHNVDRDDEYDLVADYVECGADYVVGGGAEKFENRPDGRNIFQELEAKGYQVARSWE
;
A
#
# COMPACT_ATOMS: atom_id res chain seq x y z
N MET A 1 5.37 -68.90 -20.67
CA MET A 1 4.95 -67.70 -19.89
C MET A 1 3.56 -67.32 -20.32
N ASN A 2 2.58 -67.46 -19.41
CA ASN A 2 1.16 -67.36 -19.70
C ASN A 2 0.70 -65.92 -19.92
N LYS A 3 0.19 -65.60 -21.11
CA LYS A 3 -0.35 -64.30 -21.50
C LYS A 3 -1.52 -63.80 -20.64
N HIS A 4 -2.06 -64.59 -19.76
CA HIS A 4 -3.17 -64.23 -18.86
C HIS A 4 -2.74 -63.36 -17.66
N TRP A 5 -1.50 -63.46 -17.20
CA TRP A 5 -1.02 -62.68 -16.05
C TRP A 5 -0.74 -61.21 -16.40
N ILE A 6 -0.38 -60.93 -17.67
CA ILE A 6 -0.12 -59.58 -18.14
C ILE A 6 -1.43 -58.77 -18.27
N ARG A 7 -2.54 -59.44 -18.60
CA ARG A 7 -3.85 -58.77 -18.72
C ARG A 7 -4.48 -58.44 -17.34
N LEU A 8 -4.26 -59.26 -16.31
CA LEU A 8 -4.75 -58.96 -14.96
C LEU A 8 -3.98 -57.83 -14.30
N GLY A 9 -2.67 -57.72 -14.54
CA GLY A 9 -1.85 -56.62 -14.02
C GLY A 9 -2.22 -55.24 -14.61
N MET A 10 -2.52 -55.18 -15.91
CA MET A 10 -2.91 -53.95 -16.57
C MET A 10 -4.31 -53.46 -16.17
N VAL A 11 -5.25 -54.38 -15.93
CA VAL A 11 -6.60 -54.02 -15.45
C VAL A 11 -6.56 -53.50 -14.01
N ALA A 12 -5.70 -54.08 -13.17
CA ALA A 12 -5.52 -53.63 -11.79
C ALA A 12 -4.84 -52.21 -11.71
N LEU A 13 -3.91 -51.91 -12.63
CA LEU A 13 -3.28 -50.59 -12.73
C LEU A 13 -4.23 -49.52 -13.27
N LEU A 14 -5.12 -49.84 -14.18
CA LEU A 14 -6.15 -48.93 -14.70
C LEU A 14 -7.25 -48.61 -13.69
N LEU A 15 -7.63 -49.60 -12.87
CA LEU A 15 -8.62 -49.35 -11.81
C LEU A 15 -8.05 -48.62 -10.61
N GLY A 16 -6.74 -48.76 -10.34
CA GLY A 16 -6.05 -47.99 -9.30
C GLY A 16 -5.90 -46.50 -9.62
N SER A 17 -5.80 -46.11 -10.90
CA SER A 17 -5.69 -44.73 -11.32
C SER A 17 -7.02 -43.97 -11.37
N MET A 18 -8.13 -44.67 -11.47
CA MET A 18 -9.46 -44.03 -11.48
C MET A 18 -10.01 -43.71 -10.08
N GLN A 19 -9.48 -44.30 -9.03
CA GLN A 19 -9.99 -44.05 -7.67
C GLN A 19 -9.33 -42.86 -6.95
N ILE A 20 -8.22 -42.33 -7.47
CA ILE A 20 -7.47 -41.24 -6.79
C ILE A 20 -8.02 -39.83 -7.13
N SER A 21 -8.76 -39.69 -8.22
CA SER A 21 -9.21 -38.35 -8.66
C SER A 21 -10.57 -37.89 -8.09
N GLN A 22 -11.44 -38.84 -7.67
CA GLN A 22 -12.78 -38.48 -7.17
C GLN A 22 -12.82 -37.82 -5.77
N PRO A 23 -12.02 -38.21 -4.78
CA PRO A 23 -12.10 -37.55 -3.46
C PRO A 23 -11.56 -36.13 -3.43
N MET A 24 -10.64 -35.76 -4.30
CA MET A 24 -10.12 -34.41 -4.35
C MET A 24 -11.16 -33.39 -4.90
N GLN A 25 -11.84 -33.71 -5.99
CA GLN A 25 -12.89 -32.86 -6.54
C GLN A 25 -14.07 -32.68 -5.59
N ALA A 26 -14.51 -33.77 -4.92
CA ALA A 26 -15.60 -33.69 -3.95
C ALA A 26 -15.21 -32.87 -2.70
N GLN A 27 -13.96 -32.91 -2.26
CA GLN A 27 -13.45 -32.10 -1.16
C GLN A 27 -13.31 -30.60 -1.56
N GLU A 28 -12.92 -30.33 -2.79
CA GLU A 28 -12.79 -28.98 -3.32
C GLU A 28 -14.15 -28.29 -3.46
N VAL A 29 -15.13 -28.96 -4.04
CA VAL A 29 -16.53 -28.51 -4.12
C VAL A 29 -17.16 -28.33 -2.74
N ALA A 30 -16.90 -29.25 -1.81
CA ALA A 30 -17.39 -29.13 -0.43
C ALA A 30 -16.70 -28.00 0.36
N ARG A 31 -15.46 -27.64 -0.02
CA ARG A 31 -14.74 -26.51 0.55
C ARG A 31 -15.28 -25.18 0.01
N GLU A 32 -15.54 -25.09 -1.29
CA GLU A 32 -16.15 -23.92 -1.92
C GLU A 32 -17.55 -23.64 -1.38
N ALA A 33 -18.35 -24.66 -1.13
CA ALA A 33 -19.70 -24.52 -0.55
C ALA A 33 -19.69 -23.96 0.90
N LYS A 34 -18.52 -23.94 1.58
CA LYS A 34 -18.34 -23.35 2.92
C LYS A 34 -17.78 -21.94 2.90
N LEU A 35 -17.42 -21.39 1.73
CA LEU A 35 -16.99 -20.01 1.60
C LEU A 35 -18.20 -19.11 1.75
N HIS A 36 -18.26 -18.38 2.86
CA HIS A 36 -19.28 -17.37 3.08
C HIS A 36 -18.78 -16.04 2.57
N THR A 37 -19.52 -15.43 1.67
CA THR A 37 -19.30 -14.05 1.27
C THR A 37 -19.77 -13.15 2.40
N TYR A 38 -18.85 -12.35 2.96
CA TYR A 38 -19.22 -11.36 3.95
C TYR A 38 -19.96 -10.21 3.29
N VAL A 39 -21.15 -9.91 3.83
CA VAL A 39 -21.93 -8.74 3.45
C VAL A 39 -22.25 -7.96 4.72
N MET A 40 -22.04 -6.65 4.69
CA MET A 40 -22.32 -5.78 5.84
C MET A 40 -23.83 -5.81 6.17
N GLU A 41 -24.14 -5.92 7.44
CA GLU A 41 -25.54 -5.82 7.93
C GLU A 41 -26.11 -4.44 7.63
N ASN A 42 -25.34 -3.40 7.90
CA ASN A 42 -25.68 -2.01 7.67
C ASN A 42 -24.71 -1.38 6.65
N PRO A 43 -24.95 -1.60 5.34
CA PRO A 43 -24.10 -0.98 4.32
C PRO A 43 -24.28 0.54 4.35
N TYR A 44 -23.19 1.27 4.13
CA TYR A 44 -23.27 2.72 4.01
C TYR A 44 -23.87 3.13 2.66
N ASP A 45 -24.60 4.25 2.65
CA ASP A 45 -25.14 4.81 1.42
C ASP A 45 -24.04 5.54 0.63
N VAL A 46 -24.11 5.40 -0.70
CA VAL A 46 -23.15 6.03 -1.62
C VAL A 46 -23.94 6.96 -2.57
N PRO A 47 -23.96 8.26 -2.27
CA PRO A 47 -24.60 9.23 -3.15
C PRO A 47 -23.82 9.39 -4.45
N GLU A 48 -24.52 9.75 -5.52
CA GLU A 48 -23.89 10.17 -6.77
C GLU A 48 -23.17 11.51 -6.56
N ILE A 49 -21.87 11.56 -6.85
CA ILE A 49 -21.04 12.76 -6.76
C ILE A 49 -20.73 13.25 -8.18
N LYS A 50 -21.22 14.43 -8.52
CA LYS A 50 -20.94 15.07 -9.80
C LYS A 50 -19.65 15.88 -9.73
N ALA A 51 -18.75 15.63 -10.69
CA ALA A 51 -17.54 16.44 -10.80
C ALA A 51 -17.87 17.92 -11.02
N PRO A 52 -17.21 18.84 -10.34
CA PRO A 52 -17.42 20.27 -10.57
C PRO A 52 -16.97 20.67 -11.98
N LYS A 53 -17.85 21.28 -12.77
CA LYS A 53 -17.56 21.72 -14.12
C LYS A 53 -16.86 23.10 -14.12
N GLY A 54 -15.79 23.24 -14.91
CA GLY A 54 -15.18 24.54 -15.25
C GLY A 54 -14.53 25.31 -14.11
N LYS A 55 -14.26 24.70 -12.96
CA LYS A 55 -13.55 25.35 -11.84
C LYS A 55 -12.07 25.02 -11.85
N LYS A 56 -11.22 26.01 -11.56
CA LYS A 56 -9.80 25.80 -11.33
C LYS A 56 -9.61 24.95 -10.06
N VAL A 57 -8.82 23.89 -10.16
CA VAL A 57 -8.44 23.07 -9.01
C VAL A 57 -7.63 23.91 -8.04
N LYS A 58 -8.03 23.93 -6.77
CA LYS A 58 -7.33 24.65 -5.69
C LYS A 58 -6.59 23.71 -4.74
N ASN A 59 -7.17 22.55 -4.46
CA ASN A 59 -6.63 21.55 -3.54
C ASN A 59 -6.59 20.21 -4.25
N VAL A 60 -5.59 19.40 -3.90
CA VAL A 60 -5.42 18.02 -4.37
C VAL A 60 -5.29 17.13 -3.16
N VAL A 61 -6.07 16.04 -3.11
CA VAL A 61 -5.95 14.98 -2.13
C VAL A 61 -5.52 13.72 -2.87
N LEU A 62 -4.35 13.21 -2.55
CA LEU A 62 -3.84 11.94 -3.05
C LEU A 62 -4.13 10.86 -1.99
N MET A 63 -4.98 9.90 -2.34
CA MET A 63 -5.29 8.76 -1.46
C MET A 63 -4.58 7.52 -1.99
N ILE A 64 -3.74 6.91 -1.16
CA ILE A 64 -2.95 5.72 -1.50
C ILE A 64 -3.45 4.55 -0.66
N GLY A 65 -3.94 3.50 -1.32
CA GLY A 65 -4.19 2.22 -0.69
C GLY A 65 -2.97 1.33 -0.87
N ASP A 66 -2.12 1.25 0.16
CA ASP A 66 -0.90 0.45 0.10
C ASP A 66 -1.22 -1.04 -0.02
N GLY A 67 -0.63 -1.70 -1.02
CA GLY A 67 -0.90 -3.08 -1.36
C GLY A 67 -2.33 -3.36 -1.84
N MET A 68 -3.16 -2.34 -2.02
CA MET A 68 -4.56 -2.49 -2.43
C MET A 68 -4.68 -2.93 -3.89
N SER A 69 -5.09 -4.17 -4.09
CA SER A 69 -5.37 -4.75 -5.40
C SER A 69 -6.86 -4.61 -5.80
N LEU A 70 -7.18 -4.94 -7.05
CA LEU A 70 -8.56 -5.03 -7.52
C LEU A 70 -9.40 -6.00 -6.68
N MET A 71 -8.80 -7.03 -6.09
CA MET A 71 -9.50 -7.98 -5.22
C MET A 71 -9.94 -7.34 -3.90
N HIS A 72 -9.15 -6.42 -3.34
CA HIS A 72 -9.55 -5.65 -2.16
C HIS A 72 -10.75 -4.74 -2.49
N VAL A 73 -10.69 -4.06 -3.63
CA VAL A 73 -11.81 -3.22 -4.11
C VAL A 73 -13.07 -4.06 -4.33
N TYR A 74 -12.93 -5.22 -4.98
CA TYR A 74 -14.05 -6.11 -5.23
C TYR A 74 -14.65 -6.68 -3.93
N SER A 75 -13.81 -7.04 -2.97
CA SER A 75 -14.27 -7.52 -1.67
C SER A 75 -15.05 -6.45 -0.91
N ALA A 76 -14.53 -5.21 -0.89
CA ALA A 76 -15.21 -4.07 -0.26
C ALA A 76 -16.54 -3.74 -0.98
N TRP A 77 -16.53 -3.77 -2.31
CA TRP A 77 -17.71 -3.57 -3.14
C TRP A 77 -18.81 -4.61 -2.85
N THR A 78 -18.41 -5.88 -2.75
CA THR A 78 -19.32 -6.97 -2.40
C THR A 78 -19.86 -6.80 -0.99
N ALA A 79 -19.00 -6.48 -0.01
CA ALA A 79 -19.40 -6.27 1.38
C ALA A 79 -20.42 -5.14 1.50
N ASN A 80 -20.26 -4.04 0.77
CA ASN A 80 -21.20 -2.91 0.77
C ASN A 80 -22.30 -3.05 -0.30
N ARG A 81 -22.69 -4.27 -0.66
CA ARG A 81 -23.81 -4.61 -1.56
C ARG A 81 -23.74 -3.92 -2.94
N GLY A 82 -22.55 -3.88 -3.51
CA GLY A 82 -22.30 -3.40 -4.87
C GLY A 82 -22.20 -1.89 -5.01
N LYS A 83 -21.80 -1.16 -3.95
CA LYS A 83 -21.62 0.29 -4.00
C LYS A 83 -20.38 0.71 -3.22
N LEU A 84 -19.53 1.53 -3.85
CA LEU A 84 -18.39 2.19 -3.19
C LEU A 84 -18.33 3.65 -3.62
N TYR A 85 -17.74 4.52 -2.79
CA TYR A 85 -17.42 5.89 -3.21
C TYR A 85 -16.51 5.94 -4.44
N LEU A 86 -15.66 4.92 -4.66
CA LEU A 86 -14.84 4.75 -5.86
C LEU A 86 -15.65 4.68 -7.16
N ASP A 87 -16.92 4.25 -7.10
CA ASP A 87 -17.81 4.18 -8.27
C ASP A 87 -18.12 5.57 -8.85
N ASN A 88 -17.89 6.64 -8.06
CA ASN A 88 -18.01 8.02 -8.53
C ASN A 88 -16.77 8.52 -9.29
N SER A 89 -15.73 7.70 -9.48
CA SER A 89 -14.52 8.10 -10.20
C SER A 89 -14.82 8.48 -11.65
N GLN A 90 -14.40 9.66 -12.07
CA GLN A 90 -14.63 10.17 -13.43
C GLN A 90 -13.61 9.65 -14.44
N ALA A 91 -12.49 9.09 -13.96
CA ALA A 91 -11.47 8.48 -14.79
C ALA A 91 -10.83 7.30 -14.04
N VAL A 92 -10.51 6.26 -14.79
CA VAL A 92 -9.80 5.08 -14.29
C VAL A 92 -8.59 4.83 -15.17
N GLY A 93 -7.47 4.45 -14.55
CA GLY A 93 -6.24 4.10 -15.24
C GLY A 93 -5.58 2.88 -14.63
N LEU A 94 -4.62 2.34 -15.34
CA LEU A 94 -3.73 1.27 -14.88
C LEU A 94 -2.31 1.78 -14.83
N SER A 95 -1.57 1.44 -13.78
CA SER A 95 -0.15 1.76 -13.65
C SER A 95 0.70 0.50 -13.62
N LYS A 96 1.93 0.61 -14.14
CA LYS A 96 2.95 -0.44 -14.04
C LYS A 96 3.81 -0.13 -12.82
N THR A 97 3.73 -0.96 -11.81
CA THR A 97 4.34 -0.71 -10.50
C THR A 97 5.75 -1.27 -10.32
N TYR A 98 6.35 -1.91 -11.34
CA TYR A 98 7.73 -2.44 -11.25
C TYR A 98 8.73 -1.36 -10.81
N CYS A 99 9.74 -1.73 -10.02
CA CYS A 99 10.86 -0.86 -9.64
C CYS A 99 12.03 -0.93 -10.63
N ALA A 100 13.07 -0.13 -10.41
CA ALA A 100 14.18 -0.02 -11.36
C ALA A 100 14.98 -1.32 -11.52
N ASP A 101 15.01 -2.16 -10.49
CA ASP A 101 15.82 -3.38 -10.43
C ASP A 101 15.00 -4.68 -10.33
N LYS A 102 13.67 -4.60 -10.08
CA LYS A 102 12.81 -5.78 -9.92
C LYS A 102 11.45 -5.59 -10.59
N LEU A 103 10.86 -6.71 -11.03
CA LEU A 103 9.52 -6.71 -11.63
C LEU A 103 8.40 -6.47 -10.62
N ILE A 104 8.62 -6.82 -9.36
CA ILE A 104 7.67 -6.60 -8.26
C ILE A 104 8.25 -5.51 -7.35
N THR A 105 7.48 -4.47 -7.13
CA THR A 105 7.84 -3.37 -6.24
C THR A 105 7.50 -3.72 -4.79
N ASP A 106 8.14 -3.02 -3.86
CA ASP A 106 7.63 -2.79 -2.51
C ASP A 106 7.01 -1.39 -2.41
N SER A 107 6.53 -1.00 -1.22
CA SER A 107 5.99 0.33 -0.99
C SER A 107 7.06 1.42 -1.04
N GLY A 108 8.33 1.15 -0.70
CA GLY A 108 9.41 2.12 -0.80
C GLY A 108 9.65 2.59 -2.23
N ALA A 109 9.95 1.66 -3.15
CA ALA A 109 10.13 2.02 -4.54
C ALA A 109 8.82 2.49 -5.22
N GLY A 110 7.68 1.90 -4.87
CA GLY A 110 6.37 2.27 -5.41
C GLY A 110 5.92 3.65 -4.95
N GLY A 111 6.05 3.95 -3.67
CA GLY A 111 5.72 5.24 -3.09
C GLY A 111 6.67 6.34 -3.53
N THR A 112 7.98 6.06 -3.61
CA THR A 112 8.96 6.99 -4.23
C THR A 112 8.53 7.37 -5.65
N ALA A 113 8.11 6.40 -6.47
CA ALA A 113 7.67 6.69 -7.83
C ALA A 113 6.39 7.57 -7.87
N ILE A 114 5.49 7.41 -6.90
CA ILE A 114 4.30 8.27 -6.75
C ILE A 114 4.71 9.67 -6.25
N ALA A 115 5.59 9.73 -5.25
CA ALA A 115 6.00 10.98 -4.60
C ALA A 115 6.85 11.87 -5.50
N THR A 116 7.70 11.29 -6.36
CA THR A 116 8.73 12.02 -7.12
C THR A 116 8.55 11.95 -8.63
N GLY A 117 7.73 11.02 -9.13
CA GLY A 117 7.59 10.73 -10.56
C GLY A 117 8.74 9.90 -11.15
N GLN A 118 9.68 9.40 -10.34
CA GLN A 118 10.83 8.62 -10.78
C GLN A 118 10.84 7.23 -10.14
N LYS A 119 11.18 6.21 -10.93
CA LYS A 119 11.38 4.85 -10.40
C LYS A 119 12.73 4.72 -9.72
N THR A 120 12.74 4.02 -8.60
CA THR A 120 13.94 3.70 -7.84
C THR A 120 14.09 2.19 -7.62
N LYS A 121 15.13 1.77 -6.91
CA LYS A 121 15.35 0.37 -6.55
C LYS A 121 14.45 -0.07 -5.41
N TYR A 122 14.26 -1.37 -5.33
CA TYR A 122 13.55 -2.03 -4.24
C TYR A 122 14.15 -1.63 -2.88
N HIS A 123 13.35 -1.35 -1.87
CA HIS A 123 13.67 -0.81 -0.53
C HIS A 123 14.13 0.65 -0.49
N TYR A 124 14.37 1.32 -1.58
CA TYR A 124 14.79 2.73 -1.60
C TYR A 124 13.61 3.66 -1.34
N VAL A 125 13.84 4.72 -0.58
CA VAL A 125 12.86 5.71 -0.13
C VAL A 125 13.33 7.10 -0.54
N GLY A 126 12.56 7.82 -1.35
CA GLY A 126 12.81 9.21 -1.73
C GLY A 126 14.11 9.48 -2.49
N VAL A 127 14.81 8.45 -2.94
CA VAL A 127 16.09 8.56 -3.66
C VAL A 127 16.04 7.90 -5.03
N ASP A 128 16.92 8.33 -5.94
CA ASP A 128 17.10 7.70 -7.25
C ASP A 128 17.82 6.33 -7.15
N PRO A 129 17.98 5.57 -8.27
CA PRO A 129 18.70 4.29 -8.24
C PRO A 129 20.18 4.39 -7.87
N GLN A 130 20.76 5.58 -7.83
CA GLN A 130 22.13 5.86 -7.41
C GLN A 130 22.22 6.31 -5.95
N GLY A 131 21.08 6.53 -5.29
CA GLY A 131 21.00 6.98 -3.91
C GLY A 131 20.99 8.51 -3.75
N ASN A 132 20.80 9.27 -4.83
CA ASN A 132 20.65 10.72 -4.73
C ASN A 132 19.22 11.10 -4.35
N GLU A 133 19.06 12.10 -3.50
CA GLU A 133 17.77 12.59 -3.05
C GLU A 133 16.91 13.13 -4.21
N LEU A 134 15.62 12.82 -4.17
CA LEU A 134 14.64 13.25 -5.16
C LEU A 134 13.65 14.23 -4.51
N PRO A 135 13.33 15.36 -5.18
CA PRO A 135 12.30 16.26 -4.66
C PRO A 135 10.91 15.61 -4.76
N SER A 136 10.24 15.50 -3.65
CA SER A 136 8.89 14.95 -3.57
C SER A 136 7.81 15.97 -3.92
N LEU A 137 6.56 15.51 -4.07
CA LEU A 137 5.39 16.40 -4.21
C LEU A 137 5.27 17.38 -3.05
N ILE A 138 5.67 17.00 -1.81
CA ILE A 138 5.70 17.94 -0.68
C ILE A 138 6.73 19.03 -0.93
N THR A 139 7.98 18.66 -1.21
CA THR A 139 9.06 19.61 -1.54
C THR A 139 8.65 20.58 -2.65
N LEU A 140 8.11 20.06 -3.75
CA LEU A 140 7.68 20.86 -4.90
C LEU A 140 6.49 21.77 -4.56
N SER A 141 5.57 21.33 -3.71
CA SER A 141 4.44 22.14 -3.25
C SER A 141 4.92 23.30 -2.38
N LYS A 142 5.84 23.04 -1.45
CA LYS A 142 6.42 24.08 -0.59
C LYS A 142 7.19 25.12 -1.40
N GLN A 143 7.97 24.71 -2.40
CA GLN A 143 8.67 25.63 -3.32
C GLN A 143 7.70 26.56 -4.08
N LYS A 144 6.45 26.13 -4.28
CA LYS A 144 5.39 26.94 -4.92
C LYS A 144 4.53 27.73 -3.92
N GLY A 145 4.89 27.75 -2.64
CA GLY A 145 4.14 28.43 -1.59
C GLY A 145 2.79 27.77 -1.25
N MET A 146 2.63 26.49 -1.59
CA MET A 146 1.44 25.72 -1.24
C MET A 146 1.62 25.04 0.13
N SER A 147 0.52 24.81 0.83
CA SER A 147 0.52 23.92 2.00
C SER A 147 0.51 22.48 1.55
N ALA A 148 1.23 21.63 2.28
CA ALA A 148 1.31 20.20 2.03
C ALA A 148 1.37 19.42 3.35
N GLY A 149 0.76 18.23 3.39
CA GLY A 149 0.77 17.40 4.59
C GLY A 149 0.49 15.94 4.29
N ILE A 150 0.74 15.11 5.29
CA ILE A 150 0.58 13.65 5.28
C ILE A 150 -0.33 13.24 6.43
N ALA A 151 -1.25 12.32 6.15
CA ALA A 151 -2.04 11.63 7.16
C ALA A 151 -2.11 10.15 6.81
N VAL A 152 -1.67 9.29 7.72
CA VAL A 152 -1.59 7.85 7.50
C VAL A 152 -2.16 7.06 8.67
N THR A 153 -2.58 5.84 8.39
CA THR A 153 -3.06 4.88 9.41
C THR A 153 -1.97 3.93 9.91
N CYS A 154 -0.77 4.04 9.34
CA CYS A 154 0.43 3.29 9.72
C CYS A 154 1.41 4.16 10.53
N ARG A 155 2.63 3.69 10.72
CA ARG A 155 3.70 4.46 11.35
C ARG A 155 4.29 5.45 10.36
N LEU A 156 4.71 6.62 10.83
CA LEU A 156 5.30 7.66 9.96
C LEU A 156 6.62 7.24 9.31
N TRP A 157 7.33 6.31 9.90
CA TRP A 157 8.55 5.74 9.34
C TRP A 157 8.32 4.49 8.48
N ASP A 158 7.07 4.04 8.25
CA ASP A 158 6.77 3.12 7.16
C ASP A 158 7.07 3.80 5.81
N ALA A 159 7.45 3.01 4.81
CA ALA A 159 7.98 3.54 3.56
C ALA A 159 7.04 4.52 2.86
N THR A 160 5.75 4.21 2.75
CA THR A 160 4.80 5.04 1.99
C THR A 160 4.72 6.50 2.47
N PRO A 161 4.55 6.82 3.77
CA PRO A 161 4.66 8.21 4.22
C PRO A 161 6.09 8.76 4.11
N ALA A 162 7.12 7.93 4.39
CA ALA A 162 8.52 8.35 4.32
C ALA A 162 8.93 8.76 2.89
N ASP A 163 8.42 8.13 1.84
CA ASP A 163 8.69 8.46 0.44
C ASP A 163 8.40 9.93 0.07
N PHE A 164 7.55 10.61 0.84
CA PHE A 164 7.21 12.00 0.61
C PHE A 164 8.07 12.98 1.42
N CYS A 165 8.77 12.50 2.46
CA CYS A 165 9.51 13.34 3.40
C CYS A 165 10.97 12.95 3.60
N CYS A 166 11.35 11.72 3.30
CA CYS A 166 12.61 11.13 3.74
C CYS A 166 13.41 10.62 2.53
N HIS A 167 14.73 10.40 2.76
CA HIS A 167 15.66 9.97 1.73
C HIS A 167 16.60 8.90 2.28
N ASN A 168 16.40 7.63 1.93
CA ASN A 168 17.28 6.55 2.35
C ASN A 168 17.35 5.44 1.29
N VAL A 169 18.48 4.74 1.23
CA VAL A 169 18.66 3.56 0.37
C VAL A 169 18.12 2.28 1.01
N ASP A 170 17.64 2.36 2.24
CA ASP A 170 17.03 1.25 2.97
C ASP A 170 15.85 1.74 3.80
N ARG A 171 14.65 1.24 3.50
CA ARG A 171 13.42 1.54 4.23
C ARG A 171 13.40 1.01 5.66
N ASP A 172 14.29 0.09 5.99
CA ASP A 172 14.37 -0.52 7.32
C ASP A 172 15.27 0.29 8.27
N ASP A 173 15.91 1.35 7.77
CA ASP A 173 16.66 2.31 8.58
C ASP A 173 15.73 3.36 9.21
N GLU A 174 14.87 2.88 10.11
CA GLU A 174 13.75 3.61 10.67
C GLU A 174 14.14 4.89 11.43
N TYR A 175 15.32 4.89 12.07
CA TYR A 175 15.79 6.06 12.82
C TYR A 175 16.26 7.19 11.91
N ASP A 176 16.90 6.88 10.80
CA ASP A 176 17.31 7.88 9.83
C ASP A 176 16.10 8.45 9.10
N LEU A 177 15.13 7.59 8.69
CA LEU A 177 13.86 8.06 8.12
C LEU A 177 13.12 9.03 9.03
N VAL A 178 13.05 8.73 10.33
CA VAL A 178 12.40 9.62 11.30
C VAL A 178 13.14 10.95 11.44
N ALA A 179 14.48 10.95 11.35
CA ALA A 179 15.29 12.17 11.45
C ALA A 179 14.99 13.16 10.30
N ASP A 180 14.71 12.65 9.11
CA ASP A 180 14.43 13.46 7.91
C ASP A 180 13.15 14.29 8.03
N TYR A 181 12.19 13.89 8.87
CA TYR A 181 10.98 14.68 9.11
C TYR A 181 11.27 16.10 9.63
N VAL A 182 12.40 16.30 10.29
CA VAL A 182 12.81 17.62 10.78
C VAL A 182 13.02 18.62 9.63
N GLU A 183 13.46 18.13 8.47
CA GLU A 183 13.76 18.96 7.28
C GLU A 183 12.68 18.83 6.18
N CYS A 184 11.72 17.93 6.31
CA CYS A 184 10.68 17.67 5.30
C CYS A 184 9.87 18.89 4.92
N GLY A 185 9.60 19.82 5.87
CA GLY A 185 8.85 21.04 5.64
C GLY A 185 7.35 20.85 5.41
N ALA A 186 6.78 19.67 5.65
CA ALA A 186 5.33 19.44 5.62
C ALA A 186 4.63 20.28 6.70
N ASP A 187 3.50 20.90 6.38
CA ASP A 187 2.75 21.72 7.34
C ASP A 187 1.94 20.87 8.33
N TYR A 188 1.65 19.64 7.97
CA TYR A 188 0.83 18.71 8.76
C TYR A 188 1.29 17.27 8.55
N VAL A 189 1.56 16.57 9.66
CA VAL A 189 1.99 15.17 9.62
C VAL A 189 1.24 14.42 10.73
N VAL A 190 0.50 13.38 10.36
CA VAL A 190 -0.25 12.54 11.30
C VAL A 190 -0.06 11.07 10.97
N GLY A 191 0.29 10.28 11.98
CA GLY A 191 0.48 8.82 11.90
C GLY A 191 0.90 8.24 13.23
N GLY A 192 1.20 6.95 13.23
CA GLY A 192 1.74 6.22 14.38
C GLY A 192 3.26 6.29 14.48
N GLY A 193 3.83 5.58 15.47
CA GLY A 193 5.26 5.36 15.58
C GLY A 193 6.02 6.40 16.42
N ALA A 194 5.37 7.01 17.42
CA ALA A 194 5.98 8.03 18.28
C ALA A 194 7.29 7.56 18.96
N GLU A 195 7.42 6.27 19.23
CA GLU A 195 8.58 5.69 19.92
C GLU A 195 9.91 5.94 19.21
N LYS A 196 9.93 5.99 17.87
CA LYS A 196 11.16 6.27 17.10
C LYS A 196 11.50 7.76 17.04
N PHE A 197 10.53 8.63 17.36
CA PHE A 197 10.75 10.07 17.45
C PHE A 197 11.40 10.49 18.78
N GLU A 198 11.11 9.77 19.87
CA GLU A 198 11.52 10.18 21.23
C GLU A 198 12.49 9.22 21.92
N ASN A 199 12.38 7.91 21.69
CA ASN A 199 13.18 6.88 22.36
C ASN A 199 14.29 6.36 21.43
N ARG A 200 15.21 7.23 21.07
CA ARG A 200 16.24 6.96 20.07
C ARG A 200 17.55 6.54 20.72
N PRO A 201 18.29 5.56 20.14
CA PRO A 201 19.59 5.13 20.67
C PRO A 201 20.67 6.20 20.52
N ASP A 202 20.52 7.17 19.59
CA ASP A 202 21.44 8.29 19.39
C ASP A 202 21.21 9.45 20.39
N GLY A 203 20.24 9.33 21.29
CA GLY A 203 19.91 10.32 22.30
C GLY A 203 19.16 11.56 21.77
N ARG A 204 18.84 11.62 20.48
CA ARG A 204 18.01 12.69 19.90
C ARG A 204 16.55 12.54 20.32
N ASN A 205 15.82 13.65 20.34
CA ASN A 205 14.37 13.67 20.45
C ASN A 205 13.81 14.51 19.31
N ILE A 206 13.28 13.84 18.28
CA ILE A 206 12.83 14.48 17.05
C ILE A 206 11.60 15.39 17.30
N PHE A 207 10.76 15.06 18.28
CA PHE A 207 9.65 15.94 18.64
C PHE A 207 10.15 17.28 19.18
N GLN A 208 11.18 17.28 20.03
CA GLN A 208 11.79 18.53 20.53
C GLN A 208 12.45 19.33 19.39
N GLU A 209 13.08 18.65 18.43
CA GLU A 209 13.68 19.32 17.27
C GLU A 209 12.59 19.95 16.37
N LEU A 210 11.47 19.26 16.18
CA LEU A 210 10.32 19.80 15.45
C LEU A 210 9.69 21.00 16.19
N GLU A 211 9.51 20.90 17.52
CA GLU A 211 9.01 22.01 18.35
C GLU A 211 9.93 23.24 18.27
N ALA A 212 11.25 23.03 18.27
CA ALA A 212 12.24 24.11 18.10
C ALA A 212 12.13 24.79 16.72
N LYS A 213 11.60 24.11 15.70
CA LYS A 213 11.28 24.64 14.36
C LYS A 213 9.89 25.27 14.28
N GLY A 214 9.12 25.27 15.38
CA GLY A 214 7.80 25.88 15.45
C GLY A 214 6.62 24.94 15.19
N TYR A 215 6.84 23.65 15.07
CA TYR A 215 5.75 22.67 15.01
C TYR A 215 5.07 22.52 16.38
N GLN A 216 3.80 22.20 16.35
CA GLN A 216 3.05 21.78 17.53
C GLN A 216 2.95 20.26 17.53
N VAL A 217 3.42 19.61 18.58
CA VAL A 217 3.33 18.17 18.75
C VAL A 217 2.10 17.82 19.56
N ALA A 218 1.11 17.18 18.93
CA ALA A 218 -0.09 16.67 19.58
C ALA A 218 -0.01 15.13 19.66
N ARG A 219 -0.33 14.58 20.83
CA ARG A 219 -0.30 13.13 21.11
C ARG A 219 -1.70 12.52 21.23
N SER A 220 -2.71 13.33 21.26
CA SER A 220 -4.12 12.94 21.33
C SER A 220 -4.97 13.95 20.57
N TRP A 221 -6.24 13.62 20.40
CA TRP A 221 -7.26 14.50 19.79
C TRP A 221 -7.93 15.44 20.81
N GLU A 222 -7.46 15.45 22.05
CA GLU A 222 -7.99 16.30 23.13
C GLU A 222 -7.29 17.63 23.21
#